data_1421a5033d554de9586704bbb8982b84
#
_entry.id   1421a5033d554de9586704bbb8982b84
#
_cell.length_a   1.000
_cell.length_b   1.000
_cell.length_c   1.000
_cell.angle_alpha   90.00
_cell.angle_beta   90.00
_cell.angle_gamma   90.00
#
_symmetry.space_group_name_H-M   'P 1'
#
loop_
_entity.id
_entity.type
_entity.pdbx_description
1 polymer ?
#
loop_
_entity_poly.entity_id
_entity_poly.type
_entity_poly.pdbx_seq_one_letter_code
_entity_poly.pdbx_strand_id
1 'polypeptide(L)'
;MINEKIQNVLSRLEKDIDYENNHRDEVPSEERLNCISKNIGMFYNIMLKSINAKKILEIGMSVGYSGLWFADAIMSNAQSDGQITTIDREKFKKDSATRNFEEAEVSSLITIREGEAKKILHEIKEEFGENYFDFIFIDADKESYIEYFDLCLPLVRKGGIIGADNILFPERFNEMMADYLSHVRSNPNVQSVTIPIDNGEEVTFKL
;
A
#
# COMPACT_ATOMS: atom_id res chain seq x y z
N MET A 1 7.32 18.00 -8.63
CA MET A 1 8.22 16.98 -9.20
C MET A 1 8.50 15.97 -8.09
N ILE A 2 8.71 14.71 -8.43
CA ILE A 2 9.13 13.67 -7.47
C ILE A 2 10.54 14.00 -6.98
N ASN A 3 10.82 13.74 -5.70
CA ASN A 3 12.17 13.89 -5.14
C ASN A 3 13.19 13.08 -5.96
N GLU A 4 14.34 13.67 -6.28
CA GLU A 4 15.35 13.09 -7.18
C GLU A 4 15.87 11.73 -6.68
N LYS A 5 16.13 11.59 -5.37
CA LYS A 5 16.64 10.33 -4.79
C LYS A 5 15.58 9.23 -4.87
N ILE A 6 14.33 9.54 -4.55
CA ILE A 6 13.20 8.62 -4.72
C ILE A 6 13.07 8.22 -6.19
N GLN A 7 13.11 9.17 -7.12
CA GLN A 7 13.01 8.90 -8.56
C GLN A 7 14.11 7.96 -9.06
N ASN A 8 15.34 8.10 -8.56
CA ASN A 8 16.45 7.23 -8.94
C ASN A 8 16.20 5.78 -8.52
N VAL A 9 15.74 5.56 -7.26
CA VAL A 9 15.41 4.22 -6.75
C VAL A 9 14.22 3.64 -7.50
N LEU A 10 13.15 4.42 -7.70
CA LEU A 10 11.98 3.99 -8.50
C LEU A 10 12.40 3.55 -9.90
N SER A 11 13.25 4.33 -10.59
CA SER A 11 13.72 4.01 -11.95
C SER A 11 14.59 2.75 -12.01
N ARG A 12 15.30 2.43 -10.93
CA ARG A 12 16.05 1.16 -10.82
C ARG A 12 15.06 0.01 -10.63
N LEU A 13 14.15 0.11 -9.67
CA LEU A 13 13.15 -0.93 -9.39
C LEU A 13 12.22 -1.19 -10.58
N GLU A 14 11.87 -0.15 -11.35
CA GLU A 14 11.06 -0.31 -12.57
C GLU A 14 11.73 -1.26 -13.59
N LYS A 15 13.08 -1.23 -13.71
CA LYS A 15 13.80 -2.16 -14.58
C LYS A 15 13.76 -3.59 -14.05
N ASP A 16 13.87 -3.75 -12.73
CA ASP A 16 13.80 -5.07 -12.08
C ASP A 16 12.39 -5.66 -12.21
N ILE A 17 11.35 -4.83 -12.05
CA ILE A 17 9.94 -5.20 -12.26
C ILE A 17 9.68 -5.58 -13.72
N ASP A 18 10.19 -4.80 -14.67
CA ASP A 18 10.06 -5.10 -16.11
C ASP A 18 10.75 -6.41 -16.46
N TYR A 19 11.94 -6.68 -15.88
CA TYR A 19 12.62 -7.96 -16.04
C TYR A 19 11.76 -9.11 -15.49
N GLU A 20 11.26 -9.00 -14.25
CA GLU A 20 10.40 -10.01 -13.64
C GLU A 20 9.15 -10.29 -14.50
N ASN A 21 8.46 -9.24 -14.96
CA ASN A 21 7.25 -9.40 -15.77
C ASN A 21 7.51 -10.17 -17.09
N ASN A 22 8.68 -9.97 -17.68
CA ASN A 22 9.06 -10.66 -18.92
C ASN A 22 9.63 -12.06 -18.70
N HIS A 23 10.08 -12.39 -17.48
CA HIS A 23 10.75 -13.66 -17.14
C HIS A 23 10.12 -14.32 -15.89
N ARG A 24 8.82 -14.12 -15.68
CA ARG A 24 8.13 -14.51 -14.44
C ARG A 24 8.27 -15.99 -14.11
N ASP A 25 8.33 -16.85 -15.10
CA ASP A 25 8.49 -18.31 -14.93
C ASP A 25 9.92 -18.69 -14.52
N GLU A 26 10.89 -17.82 -14.73
CA GLU A 26 12.30 -18.03 -14.37
C GLU A 26 12.61 -17.51 -12.94
N VAL A 27 11.76 -16.60 -12.41
CA VAL A 27 11.94 -16.01 -11.08
C VAL A 27 11.19 -16.87 -10.06
N PRO A 28 11.88 -17.45 -9.05
CA PRO A 28 11.24 -18.17 -7.95
C PRO A 28 10.15 -17.35 -7.27
N SER A 29 9.05 -17.98 -6.87
CA SER A 29 7.89 -17.28 -6.31
C SER A 29 8.24 -16.42 -5.08
N GLU A 30 9.16 -16.91 -4.26
CA GLU A 30 9.66 -16.25 -3.04
C GLU A 30 10.57 -15.04 -3.33
N GLU A 31 11.15 -14.97 -4.53
CA GLU A 31 12.02 -13.86 -4.95
C GLU A 31 11.27 -12.78 -5.74
N ARG A 32 10.02 -13.06 -6.16
CA ARG A 32 9.24 -12.12 -6.95
C ARG A 32 8.98 -10.82 -6.20
N LEU A 33 9.14 -9.71 -6.90
CA LEU A 33 8.93 -8.38 -6.34
C LEU A 33 7.45 -8.10 -6.08
N ASN A 34 6.56 -8.58 -6.98
CA ASN A 34 5.11 -8.39 -6.86
C ASN A 34 4.73 -6.94 -6.51
N CYS A 35 5.30 -5.98 -7.22
CA CYS A 35 5.04 -4.57 -6.99
C CYS A 35 3.82 -4.08 -7.78
N ILE A 36 3.19 -3.04 -7.27
CA ILE A 36 2.21 -2.25 -8.03
C ILE A 36 2.86 -1.68 -9.30
N SER A 37 2.03 -1.31 -10.28
CA SER A 37 2.54 -0.62 -11.47
C SER A 37 2.93 0.83 -11.18
N LYS A 38 3.70 1.43 -12.10
CA LYS A 38 4.02 2.86 -12.07
C LYS A 38 2.76 3.74 -12.09
N ASN A 39 1.75 3.36 -12.85
CA ASN A 39 0.51 4.13 -12.96
C ASN A 39 -0.25 4.15 -11.64
N ILE A 40 -0.32 3.02 -10.94
CA ILE A 40 -0.92 2.90 -9.61
C ILE A 40 -0.13 3.74 -8.59
N GLY A 41 1.21 3.62 -8.59
CA GLY A 41 2.07 4.43 -7.72
C GLY A 41 1.86 5.93 -7.92
N MET A 42 1.81 6.38 -9.18
CA MET A 42 1.57 7.78 -9.54
C MET A 42 0.15 8.23 -9.16
N PHE A 43 -0.86 7.40 -9.39
CA PHE A 43 -2.23 7.68 -8.98
C PHE A 43 -2.33 7.94 -7.48
N TYR A 44 -1.81 7.04 -6.65
CA TYR A 44 -1.82 7.23 -5.19
C TYR A 44 -0.95 8.41 -4.75
N ASN A 45 0.20 8.64 -5.36
CA ASN A 45 1.02 9.82 -5.05
C ASN A 45 0.24 11.13 -5.25
N ILE A 46 -0.46 11.27 -6.37
CA ILE A 46 -1.30 12.45 -6.66
C ILE A 46 -2.46 12.55 -5.67
N MET A 47 -3.15 11.45 -5.41
CA MET A 47 -4.28 11.41 -4.49
C MET A 47 -3.85 11.79 -3.07
N LEU A 48 -2.76 11.21 -2.55
CA LEU A 48 -2.22 11.50 -1.22
C LEU A 48 -1.80 12.96 -1.07
N LYS A 49 -1.23 13.56 -2.12
CA LYS A 49 -0.94 15.00 -2.16
C LYS A 49 -2.24 15.83 -2.12
N SER A 50 -3.26 15.43 -2.86
CA SER A 50 -4.53 16.15 -2.94
C SER A 50 -5.32 16.17 -1.63
N ILE A 51 -5.24 15.09 -0.84
CA ILE A 51 -5.88 15.00 0.49
C ILE A 51 -4.99 15.47 1.63
N ASN A 52 -3.78 15.95 1.30
CA ASN A 52 -2.76 16.35 2.28
C ASN A 52 -2.46 15.27 3.33
N ALA A 53 -2.34 14.00 2.88
CA ALA A 53 -2.10 12.85 3.75
C ALA A 53 -0.74 12.97 4.46
N LYS A 54 -0.71 12.56 5.74
CA LYS A 54 0.48 12.58 6.59
C LYS A 54 0.73 11.23 7.27
N LYS A 55 -0.31 10.52 7.64
CA LYS A 55 -0.25 9.24 8.34
C LYS A 55 -0.76 8.14 7.41
N ILE A 56 0.13 7.24 7.02
CA ILE A 56 -0.16 6.17 6.06
C ILE A 56 0.12 4.83 6.72
N LEU A 57 -0.79 3.87 6.49
CA LEU A 57 -0.59 2.46 6.80
C LEU A 57 -0.61 1.65 5.51
N GLU A 58 0.33 0.71 5.37
CA GLU A 58 0.43 -0.19 4.23
C GLU A 58 0.47 -1.63 4.69
N ILE A 59 -0.32 -2.49 4.06
CA ILE A 59 -0.36 -3.93 4.28
C ILE A 59 0.12 -4.61 2.98
N GLY A 60 1.32 -5.19 3.04
CA GLY A 60 2.03 -5.71 1.87
C GLY A 60 3.05 -4.72 1.32
N MET A 61 4.21 -4.66 1.98
CA MET A 61 5.29 -3.73 1.62
C MET A 61 6.09 -4.18 0.39
N SER A 62 6.26 -5.49 0.24
CA SER A 62 7.21 -6.08 -0.67
C SER A 62 8.60 -5.40 -0.58
N VAL A 63 9.19 -5.00 -1.68
CA VAL A 63 10.50 -4.32 -1.70
C VAL A 63 10.41 -2.80 -1.48
N GLY A 64 9.24 -2.29 -1.09
CA GLY A 64 9.03 -0.89 -0.73
C GLY A 64 8.74 0.05 -1.89
N TYR A 65 8.38 -0.47 -3.07
CA TYR A 65 8.12 0.35 -4.26
C TYR A 65 6.94 1.32 -4.05
N SER A 66 5.79 0.85 -3.54
CA SER A 66 4.64 1.67 -3.15
C SER A 66 4.99 2.67 -2.05
N GLY A 67 5.73 2.22 -1.03
CA GLY A 67 6.20 3.06 0.07
C GLY A 67 7.03 4.27 -0.39
N LEU A 68 7.82 4.15 -1.47
CA LEU A 68 8.56 5.27 -2.06
C LEU A 68 7.64 6.33 -2.67
N TRP A 69 6.56 5.93 -3.36
CA TRP A 69 5.54 6.84 -3.87
C TRP A 69 4.81 7.57 -2.74
N PHE A 70 4.52 6.86 -1.65
CA PHE A 70 3.89 7.42 -0.47
C PHE A 70 4.83 8.38 0.27
N ALA A 71 6.12 8.04 0.38
CA ALA A 71 7.12 8.91 0.98
C ALA A 71 7.27 10.24 0.24
N ASP A 72 7.29 10.23 -1.11
CA ASP A 72 7.31 11.46 -1.90
C ASP A 72 6.06 12.33 -1.68
N ALA A 73 4.88 11.70 -1.53
CA ALA A 73 3.66 12.43 -1.21
C ALA A 73 3.73 13.08 0.18
N ILE A 74 4.16 12.33 1.20
CA ILE A 74 4.33 12.83 2.57
C ILE A 74 5.35 13.97 2.63
N MET A 75 6.50 13.83 1.99
CA MET A 75 7.51 14.89 1.93
C MET A 75 6.96 16.20 1.32
N SER A 76 6.02 16.08 0.39
CA SER A 76 5.36 17.23 -0.21
C SER A 76 4.33 17.89 0.72
N ASN A 77 3.66 17.09 1.57
CA ASN A 77 2.54 17.52 2.41
C ASN A 77 2.96 17.90 3.82
N ALA A 78 3.86 17.12 4.42
CA ALA A 78 4.24 17.24 5.82
C ALA A 78 5.61 17.89 5.95
N GLN A 79 5.70 18.95 6.73
CA GLN A 79 6.99 19.58 7.00
C GLN A 79 7.81 18.81 8.04
N SER A 80 7.19 18.05 8.96
CA SER A 80 7.90 17.35 10.03
C SER A 80 7.18 16.17 10.68
N ASP A 81 5.88 15.95 10.43
CA ASP A 81 5.05 14.97 11.15
C ASP A 81 4.51 13.83 10.28
N GLY A 82 5.03 13.70 9.07
CA GLY A 82 4.67 12.62 8.16
C GLY A 82 5.22 11.27 8.60
N GLN A 83 4.42 10.21 8.48
CA GLN A 83 4.82 8.86 8.86
C GLN A 83 4.11 7.80 8.02
N ILE A 84 4.86 6.78 7.62
CA ILE A 84 4.37 5.56 7.00
C ILE A 84 4.64 4.40 7.95
N THR A 85 3.61 3.64 8.29
CA THR A 85 3.76 2.32 8.90
C THR A 85 3.49 1.29 7.82
N THR A 86 4.42 0.37 7.58
CA THR A 86 4.27 -0.66 6.56
C THR A 86 4.49 -2.05 7.16
N ILE A 87 3.71 -3.03 6.69
CA ILE A 87 3.69 -4.39 7.23
C ILE A 87 4.09 -5.37 6.13
N ASP A 88 5.02 -6.27 6.44
CA ASP A 88 5.30 -7.45 5.63
C ASP A 88 5.78 -8.60 6.52
N ARG A 89 5.49 -9.83 6.11
CA ARG A 89 5.89 -11.03 6.87
C ARG A 89 7.23 -11.61 6.41
N GLU A 90 7.69 -11.22 5.21
CA GLU A 90 8.84 -11.83 4.57
C GLU A 90 10.13 -11.05 4.87
N LYS A 91 11.06 -11.69 5.59
CA LYS A 91 12.34 -11.07 5.94
C LYS A 91 13.12 -10.57 4.73
N PHE A 92 13.13 -11.33 3.63
CA PHE A 92 13.80 -10.94 2.38
C PHE A 92 13.24 -9.61 1.84
N LYS A 93 11.91 -9.45 1.85
CA LYS A 93 11.23 -8.23 1.43
C LYS A 93 11.62 -7.05 2.33
N LYS A 94 11.57 -7.25 3.63
CA LYS A 94 12.00 -6.25 4.62
C LYS A 94 13.44 -5.79 4.37
N ASP A 95 14.39 -6.73 4.22
CA ASP A 95 15.80 -6.40 4.01
C ASP A 95 16.01 -5.62 2.69
N SER A 96 15.23 -5.95 1.64
CA SER A 96 15.26 -5.24 0.36
C SER A 96 14.63 -3.85 0.45
N ALA A 97 13.45 -3.74 1.07
CA ALA A 97 12.79 -2.46 1.29
C ALA A 97 13.64 -1.51 2.14
N THR A 98 14.27 -2.02 3.21
CA THR A 98 15.16 -1.22 4.06
C THR A 98 16.27 -0.57 3.24
N ARG A 99 16.97 -1.34 2.38
CA ARG A 99 18.02 -0.80 1.49
C ARG A 99 17.47 0.26 0.52
N ASN A 100 16.29 0.02 -0.05
CA ASN A 100 15.66 0.97 -0.97
C ASN A 100 15.27 2.28 -0.28
N PHE A 101 14.78 2.22 0.96
CA PHE A 101 14.43 3.40 1.76
C PHE A 101 15.68 4.17 2.22
N GLU A 102 16.76 3.46 2.55
CA GLU A 102 18.07 4.07 2.86
C GLU A 102 18.64 4.79 1.64
N GLU A 103 18.66 4.13 0.48
CA GLU A 103 19.15 4.72 -0.79
C GLU A 103 18.35 5.97 -1.18
N ALA A 104 17.02 5.94 -0.98
CA ALA A 104 16.14 7.08 -1.24
C ALA A 104 16.18 8.16 -0.14
N GLU A 105 16.90 7.93 0.97
CA GLU A 105 16.97 8.80 2.17
C GLU A 105 15.60 9.10 2.81
N VAL A 106 14.69 8.10 2.82
CA VAL A 106 13.35 8.23 3.40
C VAL A 106 13.11 7.35 4.64
N SER A 107 14.13 6.62 5.11
CA SER A 107 14.01 5.69 6.25
C SER A 107 13.45 6.36 7.52
N SER A 108 13.69 7.65 7.73
CA SER A 108 13.16 8.37 8.89
C SER A 108 11.64 8.58 8.87
N LEU A 109 11.01 8.42 7.71
CA LEU A 109 9.56 8.55 7.53
C LEU A 109 8.84 7.20 7.65
N ILE A 110 9.58 6.07 7.61
CA ILE A 110 9.00 4.74 7.42
C ILE A 110 9.33 3.82 8.59
N THR A 111 8.30 3.26 9.19
CA THR A 111 8.41 2.22 10.21
C THR A 111 7.96 0.89 9.62
N ILE A 112 8.87 -0.08 9.53
CA ILE A 112 8.57 -1.42 9.04
C ILE A 112 8.17 -2.32 10.23
N ARG A 113 7.02 -2.96 10.13
CA ARG A 113 6.51 -3.98 11.06
C ARG A 113 6.60 -5.35 10.38
N GLU A 114 7.52 -6.21 10.85
CA GLU A 114 7.69 -7.57 10.33
C GLU A 114 6.75 -8.54 11.06
N GLY A 115 5.89 -9.26 10.32
CA GLY A 115 5.03 -10.31 10.87
C GLY A 115 3.67 -10.43 10.21
N GLU A 116 2.79 -11.22 10.82
CA GLU A 116 1.44 -11.44 10.34
C GLU A 116 0.58 -10.17 10.47
N ALA A 117 0.03 -9.71 9.34
CA ALA A 117 -0.64 -8.41 9.25
C ALA A 117 -1.82 -8.29 10.20
N LYS A 118 -2.66 -9.33 10.34
CA LYS A 118 -3.82 -9.31 11.24
C LYS A 118 -3.42 -9.05 12.70
N LYS A 119 -2.37 -9.72 13.16
CA LYS A 119 -1.84 -9.52 14.52
C LYS A 119 -1.31 -8.11 14.69
N ILE A 120 -0.51 -7.64 13.72
CA ILE A 120 0.09 -6.30 13.77
C ILE A 120 -0.99 -5.20 13.70
N LEU A 121 -2.08 -5.40 12.96
CA LEU A 121 -3.20 -4.45 12.91
C LEU A 121 -3.89 -4.28 14.27
N HIS A 122 -4.02 -5.36 15.05
CA HIS A 122 -4.49 -5.25 16.43
C HIS A 122 -3.52 -4.46 17.31
N GLU A 123 -2.21 -4.72 17.21
CA GLU A 123 -1.18 -3.96 17.94
C GLU A 123 -1.20 -2.48 17.54
N ILE A 124 -1.35 -2.16 16.26
CA ILE A 124 -1.48 -0.80 15.73
C ILE A 124 -2.71 -0.10 16.31
N LYS A 125 -3.84 -0.80 16.43
CA LYS A 125 -5.04 -0.25 17.05
C LYS A 125 -4.82 0.11 18.52
N GLU A 126 -4.10 -0.73 19.26
CA GLU A 126 -3.75 -0.45 20.65
C GLU A 126 -2.75 0.72 20.78
N GLU A 127 -1.79 0.84 19.85
CA GLU A 127 -0.75 1.87 19.87
C GLU A 127 -1.26 3.25 19.45
N PHE A 128 -2.02 3.34 18.36
CA PHE A 128 -2.43 4.61 17.75
C PHE A 128 -3.91 4.96 17.99
N GLY A 129 -4.74 3.99 18.35
CA GLY A 129 -6.19 4.17 18.50
C GLY A 129 -6.93 4.21 17.15
N GLU A 130 -8.20 4.64 17.23
CA GLU A 130 -9.05 4.78 16.06
C GLU A 130 -8.89 6.16 15.38
N ASN A 131 -9.21 6.23 14.07
CA ASN A 131 -9.19 7.46 13.28
C ASN A 131 -7.80 8.14 13.20
N TYR A 132 -6.72 7.36 13.20
CA TYR A 132 -5.36 7.87 13.17
C TYR A 132 -4.81 8.08 11.77
N PHE A 133 -5.06 7.14 10.82
CA PHE A 133 -4.46 7.18 9.49
C PHE A 133 -5.30 8.01 8.51
N ASP A 134 -4.63 8.79 7.67
CA ASP A 134 -5.24 9.51 6.55
C ASP A 134 -5.54 8.57 5.39
N PHE A 135 -4.66 7.58 5.18
CA PHE A 135 -4.73 6.63 4.11
C PHE A 135 -4.25 5.25 4.58
N ILE A 136 -4.94 4.21 4.13
CA ILE A 136 -4.53 2.82 4.33
C ILE A 136 -4.49 2.12 2.98
N PHE A 137 -3.42 1.39 2.68
CA PHE A 137 -3.27 0.63 1.45
C PHE A 137 -3.24 -0.87 1.75
N ILE A 138 -4.05 -1.64 1.03
CA ILE A 138 -4.16 -3.10 1.17
C ILE A 138 -3.68 -3.75 -0.13
N ASP A 139 -2.51 -4.38 -0.10
CA ASP A 139 -1.94 -5.16 -1.20
C ASP A 139 -1.21 -6.40 -0.66
N ALA A 140 -1.96 -7.32 -0.09
CA ALA A 140 -1.45 -8.56 0.49
C ALA A 140 -2.21 -9.79 -0.02
N ASP A 141 -2.29 -10.85 0.78
CA ASP A 141 -3.03 -12.07 0.43
C ASP A 141 -4.53 -11.81 0.28
N LYS A 142 -5.09 -12.22 -0.85
CA LYS A 142 -6.45 -11.86 -1.27
C LYS A 142 -7.54 -12.53 -0.43
N GLU A 143 -7.24 -13.69 0.14
CA GLU A 143 -8.12 -14.42 1.05
C GLU A 143 -8.46 -13.62 2.32
N SER A 144 -7.60 -12.69 2.70
CA SER A 144 -7.76 -11.89 3.94
C SER A 144 -8.32 -10.48 3.71
N TYR A 145 -8.67 -10.08 2.49
CA TYR A 145 -9.06 -8.70 2.16
C TYR A 145 -10.27 -8.19 2.96
N ILE A 146 -11.29 -9.01 3.15
CA ILE A 146 -12.47 -8.64 3.97
C ILE A 146 -12.03 -8.35 5.41
N GLU A 147 -11.23 -9.24 5.99
CA GLU A 147 -10.75 -9.07 7.36
C GLU A 147 -9.80 -7.87 7.51
N TYR A 148 -8.92 -7.66 6.51
CA TYR A 148 -8.08 -6.46 6.48
C TYR A 148 -8.92 -5.19 6.43
N PHE A 149 -9.95 -5.14 5.60
CA PHE A 149 -10.85 -4.00 5.53
C PHE A 149 -11.52 -3.73 6.89
N ASP A 150 -12.06 -4.76 7.54
CA ASP A 150 -12.74 -4.65 8.83
C ASP A 150 -11.82 -4.17 9.95
N LEU A 151 -10.54 -4.60 9.93
CA LEU A 151 -9.52 -4.16 10.88
C LEU A 151 -9.03 -2.72 10.56
N CYS A 152 -8.98 -2.33 9.29
CA CYS A 152 -8.50 -1.03 8.84
C CYS A 152 -9.55 0.08 8.96
N LEU A 153 -10.83 -0.23 8.78
CA LEU A 153 -11.89 0.78 8.80
C LEU A 153 -11.96 1.59 10.11
N PRO A 154 -11.78 1.01 11.31
CA PRO A 154 -11.66 1.80 12.52
C PRO A 154 -10.43 2.70 12.56
N LEU A 155 -9.30 2.25 11.97
CA LEU A 155 -8.01 2.93 12.02
C LEU A 155 -7.94 4.16 11.12
N VAL A 156 -8.58 4.11 9.93
CA VAL A 156 -8.63 5.26 9.03
C VAL A 156 -9.55 6.32 9.60
N ARG A 157 -9.17 7.59 9.51
CA ARG A 157 -9.97 8.72 10.00
C ARG A 157 -11.22 8.95 9.15
N LYS A 158 -12.21 9.66 9.68
CA LYS A 158 -13.30 10.22 8.88
C LYS A 158 -12.74 11.13 7.79
N GLY A 159 -13.24 10.98 6.56
CA GLY A 159 -12.70 11.66 5.39
C GLY A 159 -11.35 11.10 4.91
N GLY A 160 -10.88 10.00 5.49
CA GLY A 160 -9.72 9.25 5.01
C GLY A 160 -10.10 8.20 3.98
N ILE A 161 -9.09 7.56 3.41
CA ILE A 161 -9.26 6.65 2.27
C ILE A 161 -8.58 5.30 2.57
N ILE A 162 -9.24 4.22 2.15
CA ILE A 162 -8.66 2.89 2.05
C ILE A 162 -8.56 2.54 0.56
N GLY A 163 -7.34 2.24 0.08
CA GLY A 163 -7.08 1.71 -1.25
C GLY A 163 -6.84 0.20 -1.18
N ALA A 164 -7.33 -0.56 -2.17
CA ALA A 164 -7.06 -1.99 -2.28
C ALA A 164 -6.71 -2.35 -3.72
N ASP A 165 -5.55 -3.01 -3.91
CA ASP A 165 -5.03 -3.39 -5.24
C ASP A 165 -5.52 -4.78 -5.69
N ASN A 166 -5.38 -5.05 -6.98
CA ASN A 166 -5.68 -6.31 -7.66
C ASN A 166 -7.16 -6.72 -7.62
N ILE A 167 -8.04 -5.77 -7.74
CA ILE A 167 -9.50 -6.01 -7.70
C ILE A 167 -10.01 -6.72 -8.94
N LEU A 168 -9.43 -6.45 -10.11
CA LEU A 168 -9.88 -6.96 -11.40
C LEU A 168 -8.97 -8.05 -11.98
N PHE A 169 -7.77 -8.22 -11.43
CA PHE A 169 -6.78 -9.17 -11.93
C PHE A 169 -5.83 -9.64 -10.82
N PRO A 170 -5.36 -10.88 -10.83
CA PRO A 170 -5.65 -11.94 -11.81
C PRO A 170 -7.02 -12.61 -11.60
N GLU A 171 -7.60 -13.11 -12.71
CA GLU A 171 -8.95 -13.69 -12.75
C GLU A 171 -9.23 -14.78 -11.72
N ARG A 172 -8.20 -15.51 -11.29
CA ARG A 172 -8.34 -16.56 -10.26
C ARG A 172 -8.86 -16.04 -8.91
N PHE A 173 -8.83 -14.72 -8.68
CA PHE A 173 -9.33 -14.08 -7.47
C PHE A 173 -10.68 -13.37 -7.67
N ASN A 174 -11.28 -13.42 -8.86
CA ASN A 174 -12.51 -12.68 -9.18
C ASN A 174 -13.65 -12.94 -8.19
N GLU A 175 -13.85 -14.19 -7.75
CA GLU A 175 -14.89 -14.54 -6.79
C GLU A 175 -14.62 -13.89 -5.42
N MET A 176 -13.40 -14.02 -4.90
CA MET A 176 -12.98 -13.39 -3.63
C MET A 176 -13.10 -11.86 -3.69
N MET A 177 -12.71 -11.27 -4.82
CA MET A 177 -12.80 -9.81 -5.00
C MET A 177 -14.26 -9.34 -5.16
N ALA A 178 -15.14 -10.14 -5.77
CA ALA A 178 -16.57 -9.84 -5.81
C ALA A 178 -17.19 -9.84 -4.40
N ASP A 179 -16.81 -10.81 -3.55
CA ASP A 179 -17.23 -10.88 -2.16
C ASP A 179 -16.70 -9.67 -1.36
N TYR A 180 -15.43 -9.33 -1.53
CA TYR A 180 -14.82 -8.13 -0.94
C TYR A 180 -15.56 -6.85 -1.33
N LEU A 181 -15.81 -6.65 -2.62
CA LEU A 181 -16.54 -5.48 -3.12
C LEU A 181 -17.96 -5.41 -2.57
N SER A 182 -18.65 -6.54 -2.50
CA SER A 182 -20.00 -6.63 -1.91
C SER A 182 -19.98 -6.25 -0.43
N HIS A 183 -19.01 -6.76 0.33
CA HIS A 183 -18.82 -6.46 1.73
C HIS A 183 -18.55 -4.96 1.97
N VAL A 184 -17.57 -4.39 1.26
CA VAL A 184 -17.23 -2.97 1.38
C VAL A 184 -18.40 -2.07 1.03
N ARG A 185 -19.07 -2.32 -0.11
CA ARG A 185 -20.16 -1.46 -0.62
C ARG A 185 -21.46 -1.58 0.16
N SER A 186 -21.63 -2.66 0.92
CA SER A 186 -22.78 -2.81 1.85
C SER A 186 -22.60 -2.03 3.16
N ASN A 187 -21.39 -1.54 3.47
CA ASN A 187 -21.12 -0.83 4.70
C ASN A 187 -21.63 0.62 4.63
N PRO A 188 -22.58 1.03 5.51
CA PRO A 188 -23.19 2.38 5.44
C PRO A 188 -22.24 3.52 5.83
N ASN A 189 -21.06 3.22 6.36
CA ASN A 189 -20.08 4.23 6.80
C ASN A 189 -19.04 4.57 5.72
N VAL A 190 -19.18 4.03 4.51
CA VAL A 190 -18.22 4.28 3.43
C VAL A 190 -18.91 4.56 2.09
N GLN A 191 -18.16 5.20 1.20
CA GLN A 191 -18.44 5.25 -0.24
C GLN A 191 -17.26 4.65 -0.98
N SER A 192 -17.51 3.80 -1.95
CA SER A 192 -16.45 3.05 -2.62
C SER A 192 -16.68 2.97 -4.12
N VAL A 193 -15.58 2.94 -4.88
CA VAL A 193 -15.58 2.82 -6.34
C VAL A 193 -14.35 2.06 -6.82
N THR A 194 -14.57 1.16 -7.80
CA THR A 194 -13.45 0.52 -8.53
C THR A 194 -12.94 1.43 -9.62
N ILE A 195 -11.65 1.70 -9.61
CA ILE A 195 -10.95 2.44 -10.66
C ILE A 195 -10.17 1.43 -11.51
N PRO A 196 -10.46 1.30 -12.82
CA PRO A 196 -9.84 0.30 -13.68
C PRO A 196 -8.45 0.76 -14.18
N ILE A 197 -7.53 1.00 -13.26
CA ILE A 197 -6.11 1.23 -13.56
C ILE A 197 -5.41 -0.11 -13.42
N ASP A 198 -4.76 -0.57 -14.47
CA ASP A 198 -3.99 -1.83 -14.52
C ASP A 198 -4.77 -3.01 -13.94
N ASN A 199 -4.40 -3.50 -12.74
CA ASN A 199 -5.06 -4.63 -12.09
C ASN A 199 -6.37 -4.25 -11.34
N GLY A 200 -6.73 -2.98 -11.35
CA GLY A 200 -7.94 -2.46 -10.70
C GLY A 200 -7.74 -2.12 -9.22
N GLU A 201 -8.15 -0.92 -8.86
CA GLU A 201 -8.09 -0.38 -7.51
C GLU A 201 -9.49 -0.16 -6.96
N GLU A 202 -9.79 -0.64 -5.75
CA GLU A 202 -10.96 -0.18 -5.01
C GLU A 202 -10.57 0.98 -4.10
N VAL A 203 -11.16 2.13 -4.34
CA VAL A 203 -10.93 3.34 -3.53
C VAL A 203 -12.14 3.57 -2.66
N THR A 204 -11.95 3.47 -1.35
CA THR A 204 -13.01 3.55 -0.34
C THR A 204 -12.81 4.75 0.56
N PHE A 205 -13.79 5.63 0.61
CA PHE A 205 -13.83 6.84 1.43
C PHE A 205 -14.65 6.59 2.70
N LYS A 206 -14.11 6.90 3.88
CA LYS A 206 -14.84 6.81 5.16
C LYS A 206 -15.66 8.06 5.43
N LEU A 207 -16.97 7.90 5.68
CA LEU A 207 -17.95 8.96 5.92
C LEU A 207 -17.86 9.58 7.33
#